data_3c46ef99cc3a59d9e025607181f5c27e
#
_entry.id   3c46ef99cc3a59d9e025607181f5c27e
#
_cell.length_a   1.000
_cell.length_b   1.000
_cell.length_c   1.000
_cell.angle_alpha   90.00
_cell.angle_beta   90.00
_cell.angle_gamma   90.00
#
_symmetry.space_group_name_H-M   'P 1'
#
loop_
_entity.id
_entity.type
_entity.pdbx_description
1 polymer ?
#
loop_
_entity_poly.entity_id
_entity_poly.type
_entity_poly.pdbx_seq_one_letter_code
_entity_poly.pdbx_strand_id
1 'polypeptide(L)'
;MCFYQGFCDELKEETRVSEGKSVIRCPFCGTANKVDPLKPLEQARCGQCHKTLAAAASSTTSAPSAPVVVTDADFSERVIDSPLPVLVDFWAPWCGPCRQVAPVLEELAEKYRGRLIVAKLNVDENGYTAREFRVSSIPTLILIKDGNELNRMVGAESRPQIERFLSMVV
;
A
#
# COMPACT_ATOMS: atom_id res chain seq x y z
N MET A 1 -27.56 -40.48 51.79
CA MET A 1 -28.68 -40.12 50.89
C MET A 1 -28.26 -38.86 50.14
N CYS A 2 -27.64 -39.03 48.99
CA CYS A 2 -27.24 -37.93 48.11
C CYS A 2 -28.11 -38.01 46.86
N PHE A 3 -29.03 -37.11 46.76
CA PHE A 3 -29.76 -36.81 45.54
C PHE A 3 -29.20 -35.50 45.02
N TYR A 4 -28.39 -35.54 43.96
CA TYR A 4 -28.32 -34.56 42.86
C TYR A 4 -27.32 -35.07 41.84
N GLN A 5 -27.75 -36.03 41.05
CA GLN A 5 -27.16 -36.39 39.77
C GLN A 5 -27.66 -35.40 38.75
N GLY A 6 -26.76 -34.66 38.10
CA GLY A 6 -27.14 -33.88 36.91
C GLY A 6 -26.60 -32.45 36.83
N PHE A 7 -25.31 -32.20 37.06
CA PHE A 7 -24.74 -30.90 36.69
C PHE A 7 -23.19 -30.93 36.54
N CYS A 8 -22.67 -31.97 35.90
CA CYS A 8 -21.22 -32.06 35.63
C CYS A 8 -20.90 -32.40 34.19
N ASP A 9 -21.81 -32.12 33.23
CA ASP A 9 -21.57 -32.48 31.81
C ASP A 9 -21.58 -31.29 30.84
N GLU A 10 -21.38 -30.07 31.32
CA GLU A 10 -21.52 -28.89 30.45
C GLU A 10 -20.32 -27.93 30.51
N LEU A 11 -19.13 -28.43 30.77
CA LEU A 11 -17.86 -27.66 30.66
C LEU A 11 -16.78 -28.40 29.86
N LYS A 12 -17.18 -29.09 28.80
CA LYS A 12 -16.29 -29.55 27.73
C LYS A 12 -16.66 -28.93 26.40
N GLU A 13 -16.84 -27.64 26.35
CA GLU A 13 -16.81 -26.93 25.10
C GLU A 13 -15.37 -26.41 24.92
N GLU A 14 -14.64 -27.31 24.34
CA GLU A 14 -13.43 -27.20 23.57
C GLU A 14 -13.17 -25.78 23.11
N THR A 15 -12.15 -25.17 23.70
CA THR A 15 -11.34 -24.16 23.01
C THR A 15 -10.79 -24.79 21.73
N ARG A 16 -11.58 -24.84 20.67
CA ARG A 16 -11.08 -24.96 19.31
C ARG A 16 -10.28 -23.71 19.04
N VAL A 17 -9.01 -23.78 19.35
CA VAL A 17 -7.99 -22.95 18.71
C VAL A 17 -8.14 -23.25 17.22
N SER A 18 -8.83 -22.37 16.50
CA SER A 18 -8.88 -22.38 15.05
C SER A 18 -7.43 -22.26 14.60
N GLU A 19 -6.86 -23.36 14.10
CA GLU A 19 -5.57 -23.37 13.42
C GLU A 19 -5.62 -22.33 12.32
N GLY A 20 -5.06 -21.15 12.60
CA GLY A 20 -5.08 -20.00 11.74
C GLY A 20 -4.19 -20.21 10.54
N LYS A 21 -4.70 -20.91 9.51
CA LYS A 21 -4.06 -20.93 8.20
C LYS A 21 -4.08 -19.51 7.64
N SER A 22 -2.93 -18.91 7.51
CA SER A 22 -2.79 -17.60 6.88
C SER A 22 -3.07 -17.71 5.37
N VAL A 23 -3.80 -16.74 4.82
CA VAL A 23 -4.06 -16.67 3.38
C VAL A 23 -3.13 -15.62 2.79
N ILE A 24 -2.28 -16.03 1.85
CA ILE A 24 -1.34 -15.16 1.15
C ILE A 24 -1.71 -15.10 -0.34
N ARG A 25 -1.82 -13.91 -0.89
CA ARG A 25 -1.99 -13.73 -2.33
C ARG A 25 -0.65 -13.88 -3.05
N CYS A 26 -0.66 -14.66 -4.14
CA CYS A 26 0.53 -14.83 -4.96
C CYS A 26 0.91 -13.51 -5.64
N PRO A 27 2.17 -13.02 -5.50
CA PRO A 27 2.61 -11.77 -6.11
C PRO A 27 2.71 -11.85 -7.65
N PHE A 28 2.63 -13.05 -8.24
CA PHE A 28 2.78 -13.24 -9.69
C PHE A 28 1.45 -13.45 -10.43
N CYS A 29 0.42 -13.99 -9.78
CA CYS A 29 -0.86 -14.29 -10.42
C CYS A 29 -2.09 -13.92 -9.58
N GLY A 30 -1.91 -13.27 -8.43
CA GLY A 30 -2.99 -12.80 -7.57
C GLY A 30 -3.78 -13.89 -6.81
N THR A 31 -3.55 -15.17 -7.11
CA THR A 31 -4.30 -16.28 -6.51
C THR A 31 -4.08 -16.36 -4.99
N ALA A 32 -5.15 -16.48 -4.22
CA ALA A 32 -5.10 -16.68 -2.79
C ALA A 32 -4.63 -18.10 -2.45
N ASN A 33 -3.58 -18.23 -1.65
CA ASN A 33 -3.00 -19.48 -1.21
C ASN A 33 -3.10 -19.61 0.31
N LYS A 34 -3.58 -20.76 0.79
CA LYS A 34 -3.56 -21.09 2.21
C LYS A 34 -2.17 -21.61 2.57
N VAL A 35 -1.49 -20.91 3.47
CA VAL A 35 -0.15 -21.27 3.94
C VAL A 35 -0.17 -21.61 5.42
N ASP A 36 0.66 -22.55 5.79
CA ASP A 36 0.89 -22.93 7.18
C ASP A 36 1.83 -21.89 7.82
N PRO A 37 1.43 -21.18 8.89
CA PRO A 37 2.25 -20.16 9.53
C PRO A 37 3.55 -20.73 10.15
N LEU A 38 3.60 -22.03 10.38
CA LEU A 38 4.78 -22.70 10.95
C LEU A 38 5.79 -23.15 9.87
N LYS A 39 5.42 -23.08 8.58
CA LYS A 39 6.33 -23.45 7.49
C LYS A 39 6.98 -22.22 6.87
N PRO A 40 8.30 -22.26 6.60
CA PRO A 40 8.98 -21.14 5.94
C PRO A 40 8.38 -20.92 4.55
N LEU A 41 8.00 -19.67 4.25
CA LEU A 41 7.37 -19.27 2.98
C LEU A 41 8.28 -19.51 1.75
N GLU A 42 9.59 -19.67 2.00
CA GLU A 42 10.58 -20.02 0.96
C GLU A 42 10.30 -21.36 0.29
N GLN A 43 9.63 -22.27 0.97
CA GLN A 43 9.26 -23.59 0.45
C GLN A 43 7.82 -23.61 -0.07
N ALA A 44 7.02 -22.60 0.22
CA ALA A 44 5.64 -22.51 -0.22
C ALA A 44 5.56 -22.08 -1.70
N ARG A 45 4.83 -22.83 -2.50
CA ARG A 45 4.57 -22.55 -3.92
C ARG A 45 3.11 -22.22 -4.16
N CYS A 46 2.85 -21.30 -5.09
CA CYS A 46 1.50 -20.97 -5.52
C CYS A 46 0.84 -22.18 -6.18
N GLY A 47 -0.37 -22.52 -5.75
CA GLY A 47 -1.14 -23.63 -6.33
C GLY A 47 -1.52 -23.43 -7.80
N GLN A 48 -1.50 -22.19 -8.30
CA GLN A 48 -1.89 -21.86 -9.68
C GLN A 48 -0.68 -21.74 -10.62
N CYS A 49 0.31 -20.91 -10.25
CA CYS A 49 1.45 -20.62 -11.14
C CYS A 49 2.75 -21.30 -10.73
N HIS A 50 2.75 -22.09 -9.66
CA HIS A 50 3.86 -22.87 -9.09
C HIS A 50 5.12 -22.05 -8.71
N LYS A 51 5.08 -20.71 -8.81
CA LYS A 51 6.16 -19.83 -8.35
C LYS A 51 6.21 -19.80 -6.83
N THR A 52 7.40 -19.61 -6.27
CA THR A 52 7.64 -19.57 -4.82
C THR A 52 6.90 -18.38 -4.20
N LEU A 53 6.19 -18.61 -3.10
CA LEU A 53 5.51 -17.54 -2.34
C LEU A 53 6.48 -16.75 -1.44
N ALA A 54 7.76 -17.12 -1.40
CA ALA A 54 8.80 -16.37 -0.68
C ALA A 54 8.89 -14.90 -1.12
N ALA A 55 8.62 -14.61 -2.39
CA ALA A 55 8.54 -13.24 -2.88
C ALA A 55 7.42 -12.42 -2.22
N ALA A 56 6.38 -13.08 -1.68
CA ALA A 56 5.34 -12.42 -0.89
C ALA A 56 5.82 -12.07 0.53
N ALA A 57 6.80 -12.83 1.06
CA ALA A 57 7.43 -12.53 2.36
C ALA A 57 8.55 -11.48 2.22
N SER A 58 9.17 -11.40 1.05
CA SER A 58 10.18 -10.37 0.73
C SER A 58 9.56 -9.00 0.42
N SER A 59 8.26 -8.92 0.22
CA SER A 59 7.51 -7.66 0.13
C SER A 59 7.15 -7.06 1.50
N THR A 60 7.84 -7.42 2.57
CA THR A 60 8.20 -6.45 3.61
C THR A 60 9.27 -5.53 3.02
N THR A 61 8.99 -4.90 1.92
CA THR A 61 9.63 -3.67 1.52
C THR A 61 9.29 -2.73 2.67
N SER A 62 10.26 -2.45 3.52
CA SER A 62 10.16 -1.32 4.44
C SER A 62 9.70 -0.17 3.56
N ALA A 63 8.47 0.29 3.77
CA ALA A 63 7.90 1.35 2.95
C ALA A 63 8.93 2.48 2.89
N PRO A 64 9.21 3.01 1.71
CA PRO A 64 10.30 3.95 1.53
C PRO A 64 10.12 5.14 2.47
N SER A 65 11.19 5.55 3.12
CA SER A 65 11.22 6.73 3.99
C SER A 65 11.44 8.03 3.21
N ALA A 66 11.60 7.93 1.92
CA ALA A 66 11.79 9.05 1.00
C ALA A 66 10.88 8.88 -0.23
N PRO A 67 10.53 9.98 -0.92
CA PRO A 67 9.76 9.91 -2.14
C PRO A 67 10.43 9.02 -3.20
N VAL A 68 9.64 8.16 -3.85
CA VAL A 68 10.12 7.26 -4.91
C VAL A 68 9.81 7.86 -6.27
N VAL A 69 10.75 7.78 -7.20
CA VAL A 69 10.50 8.18 -8.59
C VAL A 69 9.73 7.07 -9.28
N VAL A 70 8.67 7.44 -9.99
CA VAL A 70 7.86 6.55 -10.82
C VAL A 70 7.78 7.09 -12.24
N THR A 71 7.59 6.16 -13.19
CA THR A 71 7.55 6.44 -14.63
C THR A 71 6.31 5.85 -15.26
N ASP A 72 5.99 6.23 -16.50
CA ASP A 72 4.89 5.62 -17.28
C ASP A 72 4.98 4.09 -17.32
N ALA A 73 6.20 3.53 -17.30
CA ALA A 73 6.44 2.10 -17.41
C ALA A 73 6.11 1.31 -16.13
N ASP A 74 6.33 1.91 -14.96
CA ASP A 74 6.18 1.25 -13.65
C ASP A 74 5.04 1.81 -12.80
N PHE A 75 4.29 2.78 -13.31
CA PHE A 75 3.21 3.45 -12.60
C PHE A 75 2.11 2.47 -12.14
N SER A 76 1.68 1.58 -13.03
CA SER A 76 0.64 0.60 -12.69
C SER A 76 1.08 -0.28 -11.53
N GLU A 77 2.27 -0.86 -11.61
CA GLU A 77 2.79 -1.78 -10.58
C GLU A 77 3.03 -1.07 -9.24
N ARG A 78 3.62 0.14 -9.29
CA ARG A 78 4.09 0.84 -8.08
C ARG A 78 3.05 1.75 -7.44
N VAL A 79 2.06 2.18 -8.20
CA VAL A 79 1.03 3.12 -7.73
C VAL A 79 -0.35 2.48 -7.71
N ILE A 80 -0.81 1.92 -8.84
CA ILE A 80 -2.17 1.39 -8.96
C ILE A 80 -2.34 0.10 -8.15
N ASP A 81 -1.36 -0.83 -8.27
CA ASP A 81 -1.36 -2.13 -7.60
C ASP A 81 -0.75 -2.08 -6.18
N SER A 82 -0.47 -0.88 -5.68
CA SER A 82 0.13 -0.68 -4.36
C SER A 82 -0.82 -1.12 -3.25
N PRO A 83 -0.34 -1.91 -2.26
CA PRO A 83 -1.14 -2.28 -1.09
C PRO A 83 -1.31 -1.13 -0.08
N LEU A 84 -0.50 -0.08 -0.19
CA LEU A 84 -0.58 1.12 0.63
C LEU A 84 -1.14 2.29 -0.19
N PRO A 85 -1.78 3.28 0.45
CA PRO A 85 -2.09 4.54 -0.21
C PRO A 85 -0.84 5.17 -0.81
N VAL A 86 -0.96 5.76 -1.99
CA VAL A 86 0.13 6.45 -2.68
C VAL A 86 -0.27 7.91 -2.92
N LEU A 87 0.58 8.83 -2.47
CA LEU A 87 0.51 10.24 -2.83
C LEU A 87 1.44 10.48 -4.02
N VAL A 88 0.88 10.77 -5.18
CA VAL A 88 1.64 11.06 -6.40
C VAL A 88 1.81 12.56 -6.58
N ASP A 89 3.06 13.02 -6.64
CA ASP A 89 3.45 14.39 -6.98
C ASP A 89 3.77 14.48 -8.47
N PHE A 90 2.93 15.16 -9.22
CA PHE A 90 3.19 15.49 -10.63
C PHE A 90 3.96 16.81 -10.69
N TRP A 91 5.19 16.76 -11.14
CA TRP A 91 6.15 17.85 -11.08
C TRP A 91 7.01 17.95 -12.35
N ALA A 92 7.79 19.04 -12.47
CA ALA A 92 8.82 19.20 -13.47
C ALA A 92 10.03 19.99 -12.93
N PRO A 93 11.24 19.81 -13.51
CA PRO A 93 12.47 20.48 -13.01
C PRO A 93 12.40 22.01 -13.05
N TRP A 94 11.72 22.57 -14.02
CA TRP A 94 11.54 24.02 -14.21
C TRP A 94 10.46 24.65 -13.33
N CYS A 95 9.65 23.82 -12.63
CA CYS A 95 8.53 24.26 -11.81
C CYS A 95 9.03 24.82 -10.46
N GLY A 96 9.00 26.14 -10.31
CA GLY A 96 9.39 26.81 -9.06
C GLY A 96 8.54 26.40 -7.85
N PRO A 97 7.20 26.44 -7.94
CA PRO A 97 6.31 26.00 -6.86
C PRO A 97 6.50 24.53 -6.47
N CYS A 98 6.81 23.63 -7.41
CA CYS A 98 7.08 22.22 -7.11
C CYS A 98 8.29 22.05 -6.18
N ARG A 99 9.32 22.89 -6.33
CA ARG A 99 10.49 22.88 -5.44
C ARG A 99 10.17 23.29 -4.02
N GLN A 100 9.12 24.09 -3.80
CA GLN A 100 8.66 24.47 -2.47
C GLN A 100 7.95 23.33 -1.75
N VAL A 101 7.23 22.50 -2.50
CA VAL A 101 6.49 21.35 -1.97
C VAL A 101 7.42 20.16 -1.70
N ALA A 102 8.49 20.00 -2.48
CA ALA A 102 9.40 18.85 -2.41
C ALA A 102 9.89 18.53 -0.98
N PRO A 103 10.44 19.47 -0.18
CA PRO A 103 10.89 19.16 1.17
C PRO A 103 9.75 18.73 2.09
N VAL A 104 8.54 19.27 1.91
CA VAL A 104 7.36 18.84 2.67
C VAL A 104 7.01 17.40 2.37
N LEU A 105 7.09 17.00 1.10
CA LEU A 105 6.82 15.62 0.69
C LEU A 105 7.86 14.64 1.23
N GLU A 106 9.12 15.05 1.33
CA GLU A 106 10.20 14.25 1.94
C GLU A 106 9.92 14.01 3.44
N GLU A 107 9.54 15.05 4.18
CA GLU A 107 9.17 14.93 5.59
C GLU A 107 7.91 14.05 5.79
N LEU A 108 6.92 14.15 4.89
CA LEU A 108 5.71 13.34 4.95
C LEU A 108 6.00 11.86 4.63
N ALA A 109 6.88 11.57 3.67
CA ALA A 109 7.31 10.21 3.37
C ALA A 109 7.95 9.53 4.60
N GLU A 110 8.80 10.25 5.32
CA GLU A 110 9.40 9.78 6.58
C GLU A 110 8.35 9.61 7.68
N LYS A 111 7.51 10.64 7.91
CA LYS A 111 6.48 10.65 8.97
C LYS A 111 5.48 9.52 8.82
N TYR A 112 5.06 9.23 7.60
CA TYR A 112 4.03 8.22 7.31
C TYR A 112 4.60 6.91 6.75
N ARG A 113 5.88 6.65 6.97
CA ARG A 113 6.54 5.39 6.60
C ARG A 113 5.71 4.18 7.03
N GLY A 114 5.48 3.25 6.12
CA GLY A 114 4.68 2.04 6.35
C GLY A 114 3.17 2.24 6.29
N ARG A 115 2.69 3.48 6.11
CA ARG A 115 1.26 3.82 5.99
C ARG A 115 0.91 4.55 4.70
N LEU A 116 1.89 5.24 4.12
CA LEU A 116 1.76 6.00 2.88
C LEU A 116 3.06 5.86 2.08
N ILE A 117 2.94 5.77 0.76
CA ILE A 117 4.05 5.93 -0.18
C ILE A 117 3.91 7.31 -0.82
N VAL A 118 4.99 8.07 -0.87
CA VAL A 118 5.07 9.30 -1.66
C VAL A 118 5.80 8.97 -2.96
N ALA A 119 5.15 9.18 -4.10
CA ALA A 119 5.69 8.96 -5.43
C ALA A 119 5.87 10.30 -6.15
N LYS A 120 6.91 10.42 -6.98
CA LYS A 120 7.18 11.61 -7.82
C LYS A 120 7.20 11.21 -9.28
N LEU A 121 6.42 11.89 -10.11
CA LEU A 121 6.33 11.67 -11.54
C LEU A 121 6.67 12.96 -12.28
N ASN A 122 7.75 12.92 -13.08
CA ASN A 122 8.14 14.04 -13.94
C ASN A 122 7.23 14.08 -15.18
N VAL A 123 6.41 15.11 -15.32
CA VAL A 123 5.43 15.22 -16.41
C VAL A 123 6.06 15.43 -17.79
N ASP A 124 7.30 15.94 -17.86
CA ASP A 124 8.02 16.14 -19.12
C ASP A 124 8.44 14.79 -19.73
N GLU A 125 8.76 13.82 -18.89
CA GLU A 125 9.24 12.49 -19.27
C GLU A 125 8.10 11.46 -19.32
N ASN A 126 6.99 11.72 -18.61
CA ASN A 126 5.91 10.77 -18.39
C ASN A 126 4.55 11.38 -18.78
N GLY A 127 4.49 11.85 -20.02
CA GLY A 127 3.32 12.53 -20.54
C GLY A 127 2.09 11.63 -20.76
N TYR A 128 2.26 10.30 -20.80
CA TYR A 128 1.15 9.36 -20.90
C TYR A 128 0.33 9.38 -19.60
N THR A 129 0.96 9.09 -18.48
CA THR A 129 0.32 9.09 -17.15
C THR A 129 -0.24 10.47 -16.79
N ALA A 130 0.50 11.54 -17.06
CA ALA A 130 0.02 12.91 -16.80
C ALA A 130 -1.29 13.20 -17.56
N ARG A 131 -1.44 12.75 -18.79
CA ARG A 131 -2.68 12.89 -19.58
C ARG A 131 -3.80 11.99 -19.10
N GLU A 132 -3.50 10.74 -18.76
CA GLU A 132 -4.46 9.79 -18.23
C GLU A 132 -5.13 10.34 -16.96
N PHE A 133 -4.32 10.90 -16.05
CA PHE A 133 -4.80 11.55 -14.82
C PHE A 133 -5.25 13.01 -15.06
N ARG A 134 -5.31 13.50 -16.30
CA ARG A 134 -5.78 14.85 -16.67
C ARG A 134 -5.07 15.95 -15.88
N VAL A 135 -3.76 15.82 -15.70
CA VAL A 135 -2.94 16.83 -15.04
C VAL A 135 -2.71 17.98 -16.02
N SER A 136 -3.34 19.13 -15.75
CA SER A 136 -3.26 20.34 -16.59
C SER A 136 -2.36 21.42 -16.02
N SER A 137 -1.95 21.29 -14.77
CA SER A 137 -1.05 22.23 -14.08
C SER A 137 -0.22 21.49 -13.04
N ILE A 138 0.94 22.05 -12.69
CA ILE A 138 1.86 21.49 -11.68
C ILE A 138 2.24 22.55 -10.64
N PRO A 139 2.51 22.15 -9.37
CA PRO A 139 2.37 20.79 -8.85
C PRO A 139 0.89 20.36 -8.78
N THR A 140 0.65 19.07 -9.01
CA THR A 140 -0.63 18.41 -8.70
C THR A 140 -0.32 17.19 -7.85
N LEU A 141 -0.97 17.10 -6.69
CA LEU A 141 -0.90 15.96 -5.80
C LEU A 141 -2.17 15.12 -5.96
N ILE A 142 -2.01 13.83 -6.25
CA ILE A 142 -3.12 12.89 -6.37
C ILE A 142 -2.95 11.78 -5.35
N LEU A 143 -3.98 11.55 -4.53
CA LEU A 143 -4.01 10.47 -3.57
C LEU A 143 -4.73 9.28 -4.18
N ILE A 144 -4.01 8.17 -4.30
CA ILE A 144 -4.49 6.92 -4.91
C ILE A 144 -4.49 5.81 -3.85
N LYS A 145 -5.55 5.02 -3.81
CA LYS A 145 -5.66 3.83 -2.97
C LYS A 145 -6.50 2.77 -3.68
N ASP A 146 -6.05 1.51 -3.59
CA ASP A 146 -6.73 0.37 -4.22
C ASP A 146 -7.03 0.62 -5.71
N GLY A 147 -6.09 1.27 -6.42
CA GLY A 147 -6.18 1.61 -7.84
C GLY A 147 -7.10 2.80 -8.17
N ASN A 148 -7.69 3.46 -7.18
CA ASN A 148 -8.64 4.56 -7.41
C ASN A 148 -8.08 5.90 -6.91
N GLU A 149 -8.30 6.95 -7.69
CA GLU A 149 -8.08 8.31 -7.22
C GLU A 149 -9.11 8.66 -6.14
N LEU A 150 -8.65 8.91 -4.92
CA LEU A 150 -9.52 9.31 -3.82
C LEU A 150 -9.72 10.81 -3.76
N ASN A 151 -8.66 11.57 -4.03
CA ASN A 151 -8.69 13.02 -3.93
C ASN A 151 -7.52 13.63 -4.72
N ARG A 152 -7.66 14.93 -5.04
CA ARG A 152 -6.69 15.69 -5.82
C ARG A 152 -6.51 17.09 -5.24
N MET A 153 -5.28 17.58 -5.28
CA MET A 153 -4.90 18.92 -4.85
C MET A 153 -4.03 19.56 -5.94
N VAL A 154 -4.36 20.76 -6.35
CA VAL A 154 -3.67 21.47 -7.45
C VAL A 154 -3.02 22.72 -6.90
N GLY A 155 -1.73 22.91 -7.19
CA GLY A 155 -0.93 24.05 -6.71
C GLY A 155 -0.06 23.70 -5.51
N ALA A 156 0.86 24.61 -5.18
CA ALA A 156 1.74 24.47 -4.03
C ALA A 156 0.98 24.85 -2.74
N GLU A 157 0.64 23.83 -1.99
CA GLU A 157 -0.08 23.99 -0.73
C GLU A 157 0.85 23.86 0.48
N SER A 158 0.44 24.42 1.60
CA SER A 158 1.18 24.36 2.84
C SER A 158 1.13 22.94 3.46
N ARG A 159 2.16 22.62 4.26
CA ARG A 159 2.22 21.33 4.98
C ARG A 159 0.92 20.98 5.74
N PRO A 160 0.31 21.89 6.53
CA PRO A 160 -0.95 21.57 7.23
C PRO A 160 -2.12 21.22 6.28
N GLN A 161 -2.14 21.83 5.10
CA GLN A 161 -3.17 21.53 4.08
C GLN A 161 -2.95 20.14 3.47
N ILE A 162 -1.69 19.79 3.15
CA ILE A 162 -1.34 18.46 2.65
C ILE A 162 -1.61 17.40 3.73
N GLU A 163 -1.28 17.64 4.99
CA GLU A 163 -1.59 16.70 6.09
C GLU A 163 -3.10 16.50 6.26
N ARG A 164 -3.90 17.56 6.16
CA ARG A 164 -5.37 17.44 6.18
C ARG A 164 -5.88 16.65 4.97
N PHE A 165 -5.30 16.85 3.81
CA PHE A 165 -5.61 16.10 2.60
C PHE A 165 -5.35 14.60 2.78
N LEU A 166 -4.26 14.22 3.48
CA LEU A 166 -3.89 12.85 3.76
C LEU A 166 -4.72 12.19 4.88
N SER A 167 -5.39 12.98 5.73
CA SER A 167 -6.12 12.46 6.91
C SER A 167 -7.23 11.44 6.59
N MET A 168 -7.56 11.29 5.31
CA MET A 168 -8.52 10.29 4.84
C MET A 168 -7.97 8.86 4.82
N VAL A 169 -6.63 8.70 4.84
CA VAL A 169 -5.96 7.40 4.61
C VAL A 169 -4.84 7.06 5.61
N VAL A 170 -4.39 8.03 6.43
CA VAL A 170 -3.26 7.87 7.37
C VAL A 170 -3.64 8.12 8.81
#